data_c50c8fc6469049716d0e70f4410e38ab
#
_entry.id   c50c8fc6469049716d0e70f4410e38ab
#
_cell.length_a   1.000
_cell.length_b   1.000
_cell.length_c   1.000
_cell.angle_alpha   90.00
_cell.angle_beta   90.00
_cell.angle_gamma   90.00
#
_symmetry.space_group_name_H-M   'P 1'
#
loop_
_entity.id
_entity.type
_entity.pdbx_description
1 polymer ?
#
loop_
_entity_poly.entity_id
_entity_poly.type
_entity_poly.pdbx_seq_one_letter_code
_entity_poly.pdbx_strand_id
1 'polypeptide(L)'
;MPPTPLLSQLLQWQQLAARLNIRLPVIWQGDNKQLISDSWQLLAQQADATVYWLGEQPPADAVQLSDKHNYQLLGSECDVLVINAFSGFNADLVAASAGCVKAGGIWLLLCPEFSSWQQLANPAHKNLLPYPLDAHTHQGQFIRFWLSCVQQQNVIILHNNSICRELDWPKPPPADTASVPYATTEQASAVAAILHVVSGHRRRPLLLSADRGRGKSAALGIAAAQLAMAGKQLGRSGTGMLYEQTFAGTWPTESN
;
A
#
# COMPACT_ATOMS: atom_id res chain seq x y z
N MET A 1 4.83 27.85 10.49
CA MET A 1 6.08 28.25 9.80
C MET A 1 5.93 27.89 8.33
N PRO A 2 6.47 28.68 7.39
CA PRO A 2 6.50 28.26 6.00
C PRO A 2 7.34 26.96 5.87
N PRO A 3 6.98 26.06 4.95
CA PRO A 3 7.73 24.82 4.75
C PRO A 3 9.15 25.14 4.23
N THR A 4 10.10 24.28 4.60
CA THR A 4 11.46 24.39 4.03
C THR A 4 11.43 24.15 2.51
N PRO A 5 12.45 24.58 1.75
CA PRO A 5 12.49 24.34 0.30
C PRO A 5 12.32 22.85 -0.05
N LEU A 6 12.91 21.94 0.73
CA LEU A 6 12.79 20.50 0.55
C LEU A 6 11.36 20.01 0.77
N LEU A 7 10.70 20.47 1.83
CA LEU A 7 9.30 20.09 2.10
C LEU A 7 8.37 20.61 1.00
N SER A 8 8.61 21.82 0.50
CA SER A 8 7.86 22.37 -0.64
C SER A 8 8.05 21.50 -1.90
N GLN A 9 9.27 21.03 -2.15
CA GLN A 9 9.56 20.13 -3.26
C GLN A 9 8.86 18.77 -3.11
N LEU A 10 8.86 18.18 -1.90
CA LEU A 10 8.14 16.92 -1.64
C LEU A 10 6.65 17.06 -1.91
N LEU A 11 6.01 18.17 -1.50
CA LEU A 11 4.60 18.42 -1.77
C LEU A 11 4.31 18.59 -3.28
N GLN A 12 5.21 19.24 -4.02
CA GLN A 12 5.10 19.33 -5.49
C GLN A 12 5.21 17.95 -6.15
N TRP A 13 6.14 17.12 -5.71
CA TRP A 13 6.29 15.75 -6.19
C TRP A 13 5.07 14.89 -5.85
N GLN A 14 4.48 15.08 -4.67
CA GLN A 14 3.24 14.39 -4.29
C GLN A 14 2.09 14.78 -5.24
N GLN A 15 1.94 16.06 -5.56
CA GLN A 15 0.93 16.52 -6.52
C GLN A 15 1.17 15.92 -7.92
N LEU A 16 2.43 15.82 -8.35
CA LEU A 16 2.76 15.19 -9.62
C LEU A 16 2.46 13.68 -9.59
N ALA A 17 2.82 12.99 -8.51
CA ALA A 17 2.49 11.57 -8.30
C ALA A 17 0.97 11.33 -8.35
N ALA A 18 0.17 12.23 -7.76
CA ALA A 18 -1.29 12.16 -7.82
C ALA A 18 -1.81 12.29 -9.25
N ARG A 19 -1.27 13.24 -10.03
CA ARG A 19 -1.63 13.41 -11.46
C ARG A 19 -1.25 12.19 -12.32
N LEU A 20 -0.15 11.54 -11.99
CA LEU A 20 0.33 10.35 -12.68
C LEU A 20 -0.29 9.04 -12.16
N ASN A 21 -1.14 9.13 -11.13
CA ASN A 21 -1.77 7.99 -10.47
C ASN A 21 -0.76 6.95 -9.95
N ILE A 22 0.36 7.43 -9.40
CA ILE A 22 1.42 6.61 -8.80
C ILE A 22 1.60 6.93 -7.33
N ARG A 23 2.25 6.04 -6.58
CA ARG A 23 2.72 6.28 -5.21
C ARG A 23 4.08 6.97 -5.24
N LEU A 24 4.35 7.83 -4.27
CA LEU A 24 5.62 8.53 -4.14
C LEU A 24 6.51 7.82 -3.12
N PRO A 25 7.49 6.99 -3.55
CA PRO A 25 8.42 6.34 -2.64
C PRO A 25 9.56 7.29 -2.27
N VAL A 26 9.70 7.56 -0.97
CA VAL A 26 10.74 8.45 -0.43
C VAL A 26 11.49 7.72 0.68
N ILE A 27 12.80 7.69 0.59
CA ILE A 27 13.70 7.25 1.66
C ILE A 27 14.48 8.48 2.15
N TRP A 28 14.34 8.78 3.42
CA TRP A 28 14.95 9.93 4.05
C TRP A 28 15.91 9.47 5.13
N GLN A 29 17.21 9.54 4.82
CA GLN A 29 18.27 9.16 5.73
C GLN A 29 18.88 10.38 6.43
N GLY A 30 19.32 10.19 7.69
CA GLY A 30 19.97 11.26 8.45
C GLY A 30 19.82 11.12 9.95
N ASP A 31 19.78 12.27 10.66
CA ASP A 31 19.60 12.32 12.11
C ASP A 31 18.15 12.05 12.52
N ASN A 32 17.96 11.15 13.50
CA ASN A 32 16.64 10.72 13.94
C ASN A 32 15.73 11.88 14.39
N LYS A 33 16.23 12.77 15.25
CA LYS A 33 15.43 13.88 15.81
C LYS A 33 15.02 14.87 14.73
N GLN A 34 15.96 15.17 13.82
CA GLN A 34 15.73 16.09 12.73
C GLN A 34 14.70 15.52 11.75
N LEU A 35 14.86 14.24 11.33
CA LEU A 35 13.95 13.61 10.38
C LEU A 35 12.52 13.47 10.92
N ILE A 36 12.37 13.16 12.21
CA ILE A 36 11.05 13.11 12.85
C ILE A 36 10.43 14.51 12.86
N SER A 37 11.17 15.54 13.26
CA SER A 37 10.68 16.92 13.26
C SER A 37 10.25 17.36 11.85
N ASP A 38 11.07 17.09 10.84
CA ASP A 38 10.78 17.46 9.45
C ASP A 38 9.59 16.69 8.89
N SER A 39 9.47 15.39 9.24
CA SER A 39 8.31 14.58 8.83
C SER A 39 7.01 15.12 9.46
N TRP A 40 7.03 15.54 10.72
CA TRP A 40 5.86 16.16 11.35
C TRP A 40 5.48 17.49 10.68
N GLN A 41 6.47 18.30 10.27
CA GLN A 41 6.20 19.52 9.50
C GLN A 41 5.60 19.20 8.13
N LEU A 42 6.04 18.13 7.45
CA LEU A 42 5.45 17.67 6.20
C LEU A 42 3.99 17.26 6.39
N LEU A 43 3.70 16.49 7.44
CA LEU A 43 2.35 16.01 7.75
C LEU A 43 1.41 17.16 8.14
N ALA A 44 1.89 18.15 8.87
CA ALA A 44 1.12 19.34 9.24
C ALA A 44 0.64 20.17 8.03
N GLN A 45 1.24 20.00 6.85
CA GLN A 45 0.77 20.62 5.60
C GLN A 45 -0.38 19.83 4.93
N GLN A 46 -0.78 18.69 5.49
CA GLN A 46 -1.75 17.74 4.92
C GLN A 46 -2.87 17.47 5.93
N ALA A 47 -3.62 18.52 6.30
CA ALA A 47 -4.57 18.52 7.42
C ALA A 47 -5.64 17.41 7.35
N ASP A 48 -6.05 16.98 6.15
CA ASP A 48 -7.10 15.96 5.96
C ASP A 48 -6.52 14.58 5.59
N ALA A 49 -5.21 14.41 5.64
CA ALA A 49 -4.56 13.16 5.22
C ALA A 49 -4.71 12.07 6.29
N THR A 50 -5.08 10.87 5.87
CA THR A 50 -4.98 9.68 6.69
C THR A 50 -3.51 9.24 6.76
N VAL A 51 -2.91 9.37 7.95
CA VAL A 51 -1.50 9.04 8.19
C VAL A 51 -1.39 7.74 8.95
N TYR A 52 -0.65 6.76 8.40
CA TYR A 52 -0.22 5.57 9.10
C TYR A 52 1.25 5.71 9.51
N TRP A 53 1.55 5.34 10.75
CA TRP A 53 2.89 5.44 11.31
C TRP A 53 3.37 4.11 11.90
N LEU A 54 4.50 3.63 11.41
CA LEU A 54 5.21 2.46 11.90
C LEU A 54 6.42 2.90 12.72
N GLY A 55 6.55 2.34 13.92
CA GLY A 55 7.65 2.67 14.83
C GLY A 55 7.26 3.68 15.91
N GLU A 56 8.28 4.21 16.58
CA GLU A 56 8.11 5.14 17.69
C GLU A 56 7.90 6.59 17.25
N GLN A 57 7.42 7.42 18.17
CA GLN A 57 7.25 8.86 18.03
C GLN A 57 6.30 9.28 16.89
N PRO A 58 5.08 8.71 16.82
CA PRO A 58 4.07 9.20 15.89
C PRO A 58 3.60 10.61 16.28
N PRO A 59 3.18 11.47 15.34
CA PRO A 59 2.40 12.66 15.67
C PRO A 59 1.04 12.27 16.23
N ALA A 60 0.37 13.21 16.95
CA ALA A 60 -0.86 12.91 17.69
C ALA A 60 -2.01 12.39 16.79
N ASP A 61 -2.08 12.86 15.56
CA ASP A 61 -3.18 12.55 14.63
C ASP A 61 -2.88 11.33 13.73
N ALA A 62 -1.71 10.70 13.87
CA ALA A 62 -1.37 9.52 13.09
C ALA A 62 -1.89 8.23 13.73
N VAL A 63 -2.34 7.30 12.90
CA VAL A 63 -2.68 5.94 13.33
C VAL A 63 -1.38 5.15 13.48
N GLN A 64 -0.98 4.89 14.72
CA GLN A 64 0.20 4.08 15.00
C GLN A 64 -0.09 2.61 14.72
N LEU A 65 0.74 2.00 13.87
CA LEU A 65 0.67 0.59 13.52
C LEU A 65 1.64 -0.24 14.35
N SER A 66 1.22 -1.44 14.72
CA SER A 66 2.05 -2.42 15.43
C SER A 66 1.89 -3.81 14.80
N ASP A 67 2.69 -4.77 15.25
CA ASP A 67 2.65 -6.17 14.78
C ASP A 67 1.25 -6.80 14.88
N LYS A 68 0.41 -6.32 15.79
CA LYS A 68 -0.98 -6.77 15.97
C LYS A 68 -1.92 -6.34 14.84
N HIS A 69 -1.53 -5.35 14.04
CA HIS A 69 -2.36 -4.76 12.99
C HIS A 69 -2.15 -5.35 11.59
N ASN A 70 -1.24 -6.31 11.42
CA ASN A 70 -0.89 -6.85 10.10
C ASN A 70 -2.09 -7.30 9.26
N TYR A 71 -3.07 -7.97 9.88
CA TYR A 71 -4.28 -8.43 9.17
C TYR A 71 -5.30 -7.31 8.93
N GLN A 72 -5.34 -6.30 9.79
CA GLN A 72 -6.28 -5.18 9.68
C GLN A 72 -5.87 -4.19 8.57
N LEU A 73 -4.58 -4.21 8.19
CA LEU A 73 -4.06 -3.37 7.10
C LEU A 73 -4.50 -3.84 5.72
N LEU A 74 -4.92 -5.10 5.59
CA LEU A 74 -5.35 -5.63 4.31
C LEU A 74 -6.71 -5.01 3.91
N GLY A 75 -6.68 -4.17 2.88
CA GLY A 75 -7.87 -3.46 2.40
C GLY A 75 -8.07 -2.05 2.98
N SER A 76 -7.25 -1.63 3.95
CA SER A 76 -7.22 -0.23 4.39
C SER A 76 -6.44 0.66 3.43
N GLU A 77 -6.70 1.97 3.48
CA GLU A 77 -6.04 2.97 2.64
C GLU A 77 -5.54 4.14 3.48
N CYS A 78 -4.38 4.69 3.11
CA CYS A 78 -3.83 5.91 3.71
C CYS A 78 -3.24 6.83 2.64
N ASP A 79 -3.15 8.10 2.97
CA ASP A 79 -2.54 9.12 2.13
C ASP A 79 -1.03 9.16 2.35
N VAL A 80 -0.59 8.94 3.59
CA VAL A 80 0.83 8.90 3.96
C VAL A 80 1.09 7.70 4.86
N LEU A 81 2.09 6.90 4.49
CA LEU A 81 2.66 5.88 5.34
C LEU A 81 4.06 6.30 5.74
N VAL A 82 4.30 6.51 7.02
CA VAL A 82 5.63 6.78 7.57
C VAL A 82 6.15 5.54 8.28
N ILE A 83 7.38 5.18 7.97
CA ILE A 83 8.11 4.07 8.59
C ILE A 83 9.32 4.67 9.31
N ASN A 84 9.27 4.70 10.64
CA ASN A 84 10.39 5.11 11.47
C ASN A 84 11.29 3.90 11.76
N ALA A 85 12.32 3.70 10.93
CA ALA A 85 13.23 2.56 11.05
C ALA A 85 14.30 2.72 12.16
N PHE A 86 14.37 3.86 12.83
CA PHE A 86 15.28 4.04 13.97
C PHE A 86 14.89 3.19 15.18
N SER A 87 13.60 2.90 15.34
CA SER A 87 13.11 2.00 16.40
C SER A 87 13.12 0.51 16.00
N GLY A 88 13.51 0.21 14.77
CA GLY A 88 13.55 -1.13 14.18
C GLY A 88 12.83 -1.19 12.84
N PHE A 89 13.30 -2.08 11.99
CA PHE A 89 12.73 -2.31 10.66
C PHE A 89 12.12 -3.71 10.59
N ASN A 90 10.78 -3.78 10.74
CA ASN A 90 10.03 -5.02 10.61
C ASN A 90 9.59 -5.21 9.15
N ALA A 91 10.24 -6.13 8.43
CA ALA A 91 10.00 -6.37 7.01
C ALA A 91 8.57 -6.80 6.70
N ASP A 92 7.95 -7.64 7.55
CA ASP A 92 6.60 -8.15 7.34
C ASP A 92 5.57 -7.02 7.45
N LEU A 93 5.73 -6.16 8.47
CA LEU A 93 4.85 -5.02 8.69
C LEU A 93 4.99 -3.98 7.58
N VAL A 94 6.22 -3.72 7.13
CA VAL A 94 6.51 -2.85 5.98
C VAL A 94 5.87 -3.39 4.71
N ALA A 95 6.01 -4.69 4.43
CA ALA A 95 5.40 -5.32 3.26
C ALA A 95 3.86 -5.30 3.31
N ALA A 96 3.26 -5.57 4.48
CA ALA A 96 1.81 -5.53 4.67
C ALA A 96 1.25 -4.11 4.47
N SER A 97 1.94 -3.08 4.99
CA SER A 97 1.48 -1.69 4.97
C SER A 97 1.75 -0.98 3.64
N ALA A 98 2.78 -1.38 2.88
CA ALA A 98 3.14 -0.73 1.61
C ALA A 98 1.97 -0.66 0.60
N GLY A 99 1.08 -1.66 0.63
CA GLY A 99 -0.11 -1.70 -0.20
C GLY A 99 -1.24 -0.76 0.22
N CYS A 100 -1.18 -0.15 1.42
CA CYS A 100 -2.22 0.74 1.93
C CYS A 100 -2.13 2.15 1.36
N VAL A 101 -0.97 2.56 0.85
CA VAL A 101 -0.78 3.91 0.29
C VAL A 101 -1.58 4.06 -0.99
N LYS A 102 -2.44 5.08 -1.04
CA LYS A 102 -3.24 5.45 -2.22
C LYS A 102 -2.34 5.95 -3.36
N ALA A 103 -2.88 6.00 -4.56
CA ALA A 103 -2.27 6.75 -5.65
C ALA A 103 -2.17 8.24 -5.28
N GLY A 104 -1.03 8.86 -5.53
CA GLY A 104 -0.71 10.21 -5.06
C GLY A 104 -0.29 10.29 -3.59
N GLY A 105 -0.35 9.18 -2.86
CA GLY A 105 0.12 9.11 -1.47
C GLY A 105 1.64 8.93 -1.37
N ILE A 106 2.17 9.23 -0.19
CA ILE A 106 3.60 9.12 0.12
C ILE A 106 3.88 7.84 0.91
N TRP A 107 4.83 7.06 0.44
CA TRP A 107 5.50 6.01 1.21
C TRP A 107 6.84 6.56 1.70
N LEU A 108 6.94 6.91 2.98
CA LEU A 108 8.09 7.61 3.57
C LEU A 108 8.82 6.71 4.56
N LEU A 109 10.09 6.42 4.28
CA LEU A 109 10.98 5.71 5.20
C LEU A 109 11.96 6.69 5.82
N LEU A 110 11.93 6.82 7.15
CA LEU A 110 12.92 7.55 7.95
C LEU A 110 13.94 6.53 8.46
N CYS A 111 15.22 6.72 8.17
CA CYS A 111 16.24 5.75 8.53
C CYS A 111 17.60 6.41 8.84
N PRO A 112 18.48 5.71 9.57
CA PRO A 112 19.87 6.12 9.71
C PRO A 112 20.57 6.22 8.34
N GLU A 113 21.70 6.90 8.29
CA GLU A 113 22.55 6.90 7.10
C GLU A 113 22.87 5.47 6.65
N PHE A 114 22.78 5.22 5.36
CA PHE A 114 22.95 3.86 4.80
C PHE A 114 24.28 3.21 5.18
N SER A 115 25.35 4.02 5.29
CA SER A 115 26.68 3.57 5.70
C SER A 115 26.71 3.00 7.11
N SER A 116 26.01 3.63 8.04
CA SER A 116 25.92 3.20 9.44
C SER A 116 24.81 2.19 9.68
N TRP A 117 23.67 2.34 9.01
CA TRP A 117 22.48 1.51 9.26
C TRP A 117 22.71 0.02 9.09
N GLN A 118 23.48 -0.38 8.05
CA GLN A 118 23.82 -1.78 7.82
C GLN A 118 24.70 -2.42 8.91
N GLN A 119 25.25 -1.59 9.81
CA GLN A 119 26.07 -2.05 10.95
C GLN A 119 25.28 -2.01 12.27
N LEU A 120 24.09 -1.39 12.28
CA LEU A 120 23.26 -1.30 13.48
C LEU A 120 22.49 -2.60 13.71
N ALA A 121 22.25 -2.89 14.98
CA ALA A 121 21.31 -3.93 15.38
C ALA A 121 19.88 -3.55 14.96
N ASN A 122 19.06 -4.55 14.67
CA ASN A 122 17.65 -4.32 14.36
C ASN A 122 16.76 -4.92 15.45
N PRO A 123 16.22 -4.11 16.39
CA PRO A 123 15.37 -4.59 17.47
C PRO A 123 14.13 -5.38 17.00
N ALA A 124 13.65 -5.13 15.77
CA ALA A 124 12.53 -5.87 15.19
C ALA A 124 12.82 -7.37 14.97
N HIS A 125 14.09 -7.77 14.98
CA HIS A 125 14.49 -9.17 14.83
C HIS A 125 14.35 -10.01 16.10
N LYS A 126 13.89 -9.44 17.22
CA LYS A 126 13.79 -10.12 18.51
C LYS A 126 13.12 -11.50 18.43
N ASN A 127 12.06 -11.63 17.65
CA ASN A 127 11.32 -12.87 17.52
C ASN A 127 11.90 -13.84 16.47
N LEU A 128 12.94 -13.42 15.73
CA LEU A 128 13.58 -14.20 14.69
C LEU A 128 14.90 -14.80 15.14
N LEU A 129 15.45 -14.34 16.27
CA LEU A 129 16.75 -14.78 16.75
C LEU A 129 16.61 -15.96 17.74
N PRO A 130 17.40 -17.04 17.56
CA PRO A 130 17.45 -18.11 18.53
C PRO A 130 18.21 -17.68 19.78
N TYR A 131 17.83 -18.25 20.92
CA TYR A 131 18.59 -18.07 22.16
C TYR A 131 20.04 -18.62 21.98
N PRO A 132 21.07 -17.92 22.48
CA PRO A 132 21.07 -16.73 23.35
C PRO A 132 21.28 -15.38 22.62
N LEU A 133 21.03 -15.30 21.33
CA LEU A 133 21.25 -14.06 20.57
C LEU A 133 20.27 -12.95 21.00
N ASP A 134 20.82 -11.73 21.07
CA ASP A 134 20.06 -10.53 21.43
C ASP A 134 19.90 -9.60 20.21
N ALA A 135 18.67 -9.21 19.92
CA ALA A 135 18.36 -8.33 18.81
C ALA A 135 18.95 -6.91 18.95
N HIS A 136 19.29 -6.48 20.18
CA HIS A 136 19.93 -5.19 20.40
C HIS A 136 21.44 -5.19 20.10
N THR A 137 22.04 -6.36 20.00
CA THR A 137 23.49 -6.51 19.71
C THR A 137 23.76 -7.24 18.41
N HIS A 138 22.80 -7.99 17.89
CA HIS A 138 22.96 -8.79 16.69
C HIS A 138 22.77 -7.96 15.42
N GLN A 139 23.80 -7.97 14.55
CA GLN A 139 23.75 -7.34 13.24
C GLN A 139 23.22 -8.34 12.21
N GLY A 140 21.98 -8.12 11.76
CA GLY A 140 21.39 -8.96 10.72
C GLY A 140 21.86 -8.58 9.31
N GLN A 141 21.82 -9.54 8.39
CA GLN A 141 22.14 -9.30 6.97
C GLN A 141 21.00 -8.65 6.19
N PHE A 142 19.80 -8.59 6.76
CA PHE A 142 18.60 -8.15 6.06
C PHE A 142 18.70 -6.69 5.59
N ILE A 143 19.15 -5.76 6.45
CA ILE A 143 19.28 -4.34 6.07
C ILE A 143 20.28 -4.16 4.92
N ARG A 144 21.39 -4.89 4.95
CA ARG A 144 22.38 -4.86 3.85
C ARG A 144 21.76 -5.34 2.53
N PHE A 145 21.05 -6.46 2.57
CA PHE A 145 20.34 -6.98 1.40
C PHE A 145 19.29 -5.98 0.91
N TRP A 146 18.46 -5.45 1.82
CA TRP A 146 17.42 -4.49 1.47
C TRP A 146 17.98 -3.21 0.82
N LEU A 147 19.08 -2.66 1.37
CA LEU A 147 19.77 -1.50 0.79
C LEU A 147 20.32 -1.80 -0.61
N SER A 148 20.84 -3.00 -0.85
CA SER A 148 21.29 -3.39 -2.20
C SER A 148 20.11 -3.43 -3.20
N CYS A 149 18.92 -3.85 -2.77
CA CYS A 149 17.72 -3.81 -3.58
C CYS A 149 17.26 -2.34 -3.86
N VAL A 150 17.29 -1.47 -2.84
CA VAL A 150 16.94 -0.05 -2.98
C VAL A 150 17.78 0.68 -4.01
N GLN A 151 19.07 0.35 -4.13
CA GLN A 151 19.94 0.96 -5.13
C GLN A 151 19.46 0.74 -6.57
N GLN A 152 18.75 -0.35 -6.81
CA GLN A 152 18.23 -0.74 -8.13
C GLN A 152 16.80 -0.24 -8.38
N GLN A 153 16.15 0.36 -7.37
CA GLN A 153 14.77 0.82 -7.48
C GLN A 153 14.69 2.30 -7.82
N ASN A 154 13.62 2.66 -8.52
CA ASN A 154 13.29 4.05 -8.82
C ASN A 154 12.58 4.68 -7.61
N VAL A 155 13.36 5.25 -6.70
CA VAL A 155 12.90 5.87 -5.46
C VAL A 155 13.64 7.18 -5.20
N ILE A 156 12.98 8.13 -4.55
CA ILE A 156 13.62 9.36 -4.07
C ILE A 156 14.48 9.02 -2.85
N ILE A 157 15.73 9.49 -2.85
CA ILE A 157 16.62 9.38 -1.70
C ILE A 157 17.01 10.77 -1.25
N LEU A 158 16.72 11.07 0.02
CA LEU A 158 17.07 12.30 0.70
C LEU A 158 18.13 11.99 1.77
N HIS A 159 19.03 12.93 1.99
CA HIS A 159 19.98 12.92 3.09
C HIS A 159 19.92 14.26 3.82
N ASN A 160 19.42 14.27 5.04
CA ASN A 160 19.10 15.50 5.78
C ASN A 160 18.27 16.46 4.88
N ASN A 161 18.75 17.64 4.58
CA ASN A 161 18.06 18.63 3.75
C ASN A 161 18.48 18.60 2.27
N SER A 162 19.13 17.54 1.81
CA SER A 162 19.64 17.41 0.44
C SER A 162 18.99 16.28 -0.32
N ILE A 163 18.77 16.50 -1.62
CA ILE A 163 18.27 15.46 -2.53
C ILE A 163 19.49 14.71 -3.08
N CYS A 164 19.59 13.41 -2.79
CA CYS A 164 20.64 12.53 -3.30
C CYS A 164 20.24 11.84 -4.59
N ARG A 165 18.94 11.51 -4.72
CA ARG A 165 18.38 10.90 -5.92
C ARG A 165 16.93 11.31 -6.08
N GLU A 166 16.58 11.74 -7.29
CA GLU A 166 15.21 12.03 -7.69
C GLU A 166 14.55 10.77 -8.30
N LEU A 167 13.23 10.83 -8.42
CA LEU A 167 12.45 9.82 -9.13
C LEU A 167 12.60 10.02 -10.64
N ASP A 168 12.81 8.93 -11.36
CA ASP A 168 12.61 8.90 -12.81
C ASP A 168 11.10 8.81 -13.07
N TRP A 169 10.50 9.94 -13.46
CA TRP A 169 9.06 10.09 -13.57
C TRP A 169 8.52 9.31 -14.78
N PRO A 170 7.56 8.40 -14.58
CA PRO A 170 6.97 7.68 -15.69
C PRO A 170 6.20 8.67 -16.60
N LYS A 171 6.15 8.34 -17.88
CA LYS A 171 5.26 9.07 -18.80
C LYS A 171 3.81 8.89 -18.35
N PRO A 172 2.96 9.94 -18.47
CA PRO A 172 1.54 9.79 -18.22
C PRO A 172 0.99 8.60 -19.03
N PRO A 173 0.17 7.74 -18.41
CA PRO A 173 -0.50 6.70 -19.18
C PRO A 173 -1.36 7.37 -20.27
N PRO A 174 -1.54 6.71 -21.42
CA PRO A 174 -2.47 7.19 -22.43
C PRO A 174 -3.86 7.33 -21.80
N ALA A 175 -4.62 8.34 -22.24
CA ALA A 175 -5.98 8.53 -21.76
C ALA A 175 -6.80 7.25 -21.98
N ASP A 176 -7.38 6.73 -20.92
CA ASP A 176 -8.27 5.57 -21.03
C ASP A 176 -9.60 6.02 -21.63
N THR A 177 -10.09 5.28 -22.62
CA THR A 177 -11.33 5.56 -23.34
C THR A 177 -12.54 4.84 -22.72
N ALA A 178 -12.37 4.24 -21.54
CA ALA A 178 -13.47 3.57 -20.85
C ALA A 178 -14.61 4.56 -20.54
N SER A 179 -15.84 4.10 -20.73
CA SER A 179 -17.04 4.85 -20.35
C SER A 179 -17.55 4.41 -18.98
N VAL A 180 -18.22 5.30 -18.27
CA VAL A 180 -18.92 4.98 -17.01
C VAL A 180 -19.80 3.73 -17.20
N PRO A 181 -19.80 2.73 -16.31
CA PRO A 181 -19.25 2.77 -14.93
C PRO A 181 -17.80 2.26 -14.79
N TYR A 182 -17.06 2.08 -15.85
CA TYR A 182 -15.72 1.49 -15.82
C TYR A 182 -14.65 2.58 -15.64
N ALA A 183 -13.64 2.29 -14.84
CA ALA A 183 -12.49 3.16 -14.67
C ALA A 183 -11.44 2.98 -15.78
N THR A 184 -11.37 1.75 -16.36
CA THR A 184 -10.43 1.42 -17.44
C THR A 184 -11.07 0.46 -18.44
N THR A 185 -10.53 0.43 -19.66
CA THR A 185 -10.93 -0.54 -20.69
C THR A 185 -10.64 -1.98 -20.30
N GLU A 186 -9.56 -2.22 -19.52
CA GLU A 186 -9.27 -3.54 -18.94
C GLU A 186 -10.36 -3.96 -17.94
N GLN A 187 -10.85 -3.03 -17.11
CA GLN A 187 -11.93 -3.30 -16.20
C GLN A 187 -13.24 -3.63 -16.94
N ALA A 188 -13.55 -2.88 -18.00
CA ALA A 188 -14.70 -3.18 -18.86
C ALA A 188 -14.61 -4.59 -19.45
N SER A 189 -13.44 -4.98 -19.96
CA SER A 189 -13.17 -6.31 -20.50
C SER A 189 -13.32 -7.41 -19.44
N ALA A 190 -12.85 -7.17 -18.21
CA ALA A 190 -13.01 -8.09 -17.10
C ALA A 190 -14.49 -8.27 -16.73
N VAL A 191 -15.26 -7.19 -16.65
CA VAL A 191 -16.72 -7.25 -16.40
C VAL A 191 -17.43 -8.02 -17.52
N ALA A 192 -17.12 -7.76 -18.78
CA ALA A 192 -17.70 -8.49 -19.90
C ALA A 192 -17.40 -9.99 -19.84
N ALA A 193 -16.17 -10.37 -19.44
CA ALA A 193 -15.79 -11.78 -19.25
C ALA A 193 -16.59 -12.43 -18.10
N ILE A 194 -16.80 -11.73 -16.99
CA ILE A 194 -17.62 -12.22 -15.87
C ILE A 194 -19.07 -12.46 -16.33
N LEU A 195 -19.67 -11.48 -17.01
CA LEU A 195 -21.04 -11.57 -17.52
C LEU A 195 -21.20 -12.75 -18.50
N HIS A 196 -20.21 -12.92 -19.39
CA HIS A 196 -20.23 -14.02 -20.35
C HIS A 196 -20.17 -15.38 -19.67
N VAL A 197 -19.33 -15.55 -18.65
CA VAL A 197 -19.21 -16.83 -17.92
C VAL A 197 -20.47 -17.14 -17.11
N VAL A 198 -21.02 -16.13 -16.41
CA VAL A 198 -22.23 -16.31 -15.59
C VAL A 198 -23.48 -16.56 -16.45
N SER A 199 -23.59 -15.94 -17.63
CA SER A 199 -24.72 -16.14 -18.55
C SER A 199 -24.57 -17.39 -19.43
N GLY A 200 -23.41 -18.03 -19.41
CA GLY A 200 -23.11 -19.20 -20.25
C GLY A 200 -23.68 -20.50 -19.66
N HIS A 201 -24.05 -21.44 -20.54
CA HIS A 201 -24.54 -22.77 -20.15
C HIS A 201 -23.46 -23.67 -19.52
N ARG A 202 -22.19 -23.35 -19.68
CA ARG A 202 -21.08 -24.14 -19.15
C ARG A 202 -20.51 -23.48 -17.90
N ARG A 203 -20.56 -24.18 -16.78
CA ARG A 203 -19.95 -23.76 -15.50
C ARG A 203 -18.41 -23.81 -15.61
N ARG A 204 -17.81 -22.77 -16.16
CA ARG A 204 -16.35 -22.64 -16.23
C ARG A 204 -15.88 -21.62 -15.20
N PRO A 205 -14.80 -21.91 -14.46
CA PRO A 205 -14.21 -20.91 -13.58
C PRO A 205 -13.59 -19.78 -14.41
N LEU A 206 -13.73 -18.55 -13.93
CA LEU A 206 -13.01 -17.36 -14.43
C LEU A 206 -12.03 -16.92 -13.36
N LEU A 207 -10.74 -16.87 -13.71
CA LEU A 207 -9.68 -16.36 -12.85
C LEU A 207 -9.37 -14.91 -13.22
N LEU A 208 -9.60 -13.98 -12.28
CA LEU A 208 -9.17 -12.59 -12.39
C LEU A 208 -7.85 -12.41 -11.64
N SER A 209 -6.77 -12.22 -12.37
CA SER A 209 -5.44 -11.94 -11.81
C SER A 209 -5.05 -10.50 -12.12
N ALA A 210 -4.69 -9.75 -11.09
CA ALA A 210 -4.14 -8.41 -11.20
C ALA A 210 -3.50 -8.02 -9.86
N ASP A 211 -2.62 -7.03 -9.88
CA ASP A 211 -2.00 -6.49 -8.68
C ASP A 211 -3.05 -5.92 -7.71
N ARG A 212 -2.62 -5.70 -6.48
CA ARG A 212 -3.45 -5.05 -5.46
C ARG A 212 -3.83 -3.63 -5.91
N GLY A 213 -5.09 -3.22 -5.66
CA GLY A 213 -5.58 -1.89 -6.03
C GLY A 213 -6.00 -1.72 -7.49
N ARG A 214 -5.91 -2.76 -8.34
CA ARG A 214 -6.29 -2.71 -9.76
C ARG A 214 -7.80 -2.86 -10.04
N GLY A 215 -8.65 -2.69 -9.03
CA GLY A 215 -10.10 -2.66 -9.24
C GLY A 215 -10.78 -4.04 -9.44
N LYS A 216 -10.15 -5.16 -9.05
CA LYS A 216 -10.78 -6.50 -9.13
C LYS A 216 -12.14 -6.56 -8.43
N SER A 217 -12.21 -6.07 -7.20
CA SER A 217 -13.46 -6.06 -6.42
C SER A 217 -14.51 -5.12 -7.03
N ALA A 218 -14.08 -3.99 -7.61
CA ALA A 218 -14.97 -3.08 -8.32
C ALA A 218 -15.55 -3.74 -9.58
N ALA A 219 -14.72 -4.45 -10.37
CA ALA A 219 -15.20 -5.20 -11.54
C ALA A 219 -16.25 -6.25 -11.17
N LEU A 220 -16.03 -7.00 -10.06
CA LEU A 220 -17.01 -7.94 -9.52
C LEU A 220 -18.30 -7.24 -9.08
N GLY A 221 -18.20 -6.08 -8.41
CA GLY A 221 -19.35 -5.29 -7.99
C GLY A 221 -20.16 -4.75 -9.16
N ILE A 222 -19.50 -4.22 -10.21
CA ILE A 222 -20.15 -3.75 -11.43
C ILE A 222 -20.88 -4.90 -12.14
N ALA A 223 -20.20 -6.05 -12.30
CA ALA A 223 -20.82 -7.24 -12.89
C ALA A 223 -22.03 -7.72 -12.10
N ALA A 224 -21.92 -7.77 -10.77
CA ALA A 224 -23.04 -8.15 -9.90
C ALA A 224 -24.23 -7.20 -10.04
N ALA A 225 -23.98 -5.88 -10.08
CA ALA A 225 -25.03 -4.89 -10.29
C ALA A 225 -25.75 -5.09 -11.65
N GLN A 226 -25.01 -5.33 -12.71
CA GLN A 226 -25.59 -5.55 -14.04
C GLN A 226 -26.40 -6.86 -14.11
N LEU A 227 -25.90 -7.94 -13.47
CA LEU A 227 -26.64 -9.20 -13.39
C LEU A 227 -27.92 -9.08 -12.55
N ALA A 228 -27.85 -8.35 -11.43
CA ALA A 228 -29.04 -8.08 -10.61
C ALA A 228 -30.09 -7.26 -11.38
N MET A 229 -29.68 -6.23 -12.15
CA MET A 229 -30.56 -5.47 -13.03
C MET A 229 -31.19 -6.34 -14.12
N ALA A 230 -30.50 -7.40 -14.57
CA ALA A 230 -31.01 -8.38 -15.50
C ALA A 230 -31.88 -9.48 -14.83
N GLY A 231 -32.23 -9.33 -13.55
CA GLY A 231 -33.09 -10.24 -12.80
C GLY A 231 -32.43 -11.55 -12.36
N LYS A 232 -31.08 -11.60 -12.38
CA LYS A 232 -30.31 -12.76 -11.93
C LYS A 232 -30.18 -12.76 -10.40
N GLN A 233 -30.41 -13.90 -9.77
CA GLN A 233 -30.09 -14.08 -8.36
C GLN A 233 -28.63 -14.48 -8.19
N LEU A 234 -27.92 -13.74 -7.33
CA LEU A 234 -26.48 -13.89 -7.13
C LEU A 234 -26.17 -14.33 -5.71
N GLY A 235 -25.31 -15.34 -5.58
CA GLY A 235 -24.71 -15.73 -4.32
C GLY A 235 -23.26 -15.24 -4.24
N ARG A 236 -22.80 -14.86 -3.04
CA ARG A 236 -21.40 -14.51 -2.76
C ARG A 236 -20.86 -15.45 -1.69
N SER A 237 -19.77 -16.15 -1.99
CA SER A 237 -19.01 -16.86 -0.96
C SER A 237 -18.01 -15.92 -0.28
N GLY A 238 -17.59 -16.24 0.95
CA GLY A 238 -16.58 -15.47 1.70
C GLY A 238 -15.22 -15.32 0.99
N THR A 239 -14.98 -16.09 -0.06
CA THR A 239 -13.78 -16.05 -0.91
C THR A 239 -13.90 -15.10 -2.12
N GLY A 240 -15.01 -14.34 -2.21
CA GLY A 240 -15.20 -13.37 -3.31
C GLY A 240 -15.66 -13.98 -4.63
N MET A 241 -16.12 -15.22 -4.66
CA MET A 241 -16.71 -15.84 -5.85
C MET A 241 -18.14 -15.36 -6.06
N LEU A 242 -18.47 -14.94 -7.28
CA LEU A 242 -19.83 -14.72 -7.75
C LEU A 242 -20.33 -15.96 -8.46
N TYR A 243 -21.53 -16.42 -8.14
CA TYR A 243 -22.22 -17.49 -8.85
C TYR A 243 -23.70 -17.16 -9.02
N GLU A 244 -24.28 -17.63 -10.09
CA GLU A 244 -25.72 -17.58 -10.28
C GLU A 244 -26.37 -18.62 -9.38
N GLN A 245 -27.24 -18.18 -8.47
CA GLN A 245 -28.02 -19.07 -7.63
C GLN A 245 -29.32 -19.40 -8.34
N THR A 246 -29.39 -20.57 -8.91
CA THR A 246 -30.67 -21.13 -9.41
C THR A 246 -31.39 -21.77 -8.22
N PHE A 247 -32.40 -21.11 -7.68
CA PHE A 247 -33.24 -21.69 -6.66
C PHE A 247 -34.12 -22.80 -7.26
N ALA A 248 -33.71 -24.03 -7.03
CA ALA A 248 -34.61 -25.18 -7.02
C ALA A 248 -34.60 -25.76 -5.60
N GLY A 249 -35.54 -25.30 -4.77
CA GLY A 249 -35.80 -25.92 -3.46
C GLY A 249 -35.44 -25.09 -2.24
N THR A 250 -36.27 -25.16 -1.26
CA THR A 250 -36.20 -24.61 0.10
C THR A 250 -34.92 -25.00 0.82
N TRP A 251 -34.27 -23.99 1.47
CA TRP A 251 -33.16 -24.22 2.40
C TRP A 251 -33.62 -25.13 3.55
N PRO A 252 -32.81 -26.11 3.97
CA PRO A 252 -33.02 -26.73 5.26
C PRO A 252 -32.80 -25.66 6.35
N THR A 253 -33.83 -25.39 7.10
CA THR A 253 -33.69 -24.67 8.37
C THR A 253 -32.88 -25.55 9.30
N GLU A 254 -31.66 -25.17 9.63
CA GLU A 254 -30.93 -25.75 10.73
C GLU A 254 -31.73 -25.52 12.02
N SER A 255 -32.34 -26.57 12.51
CA SER A 255 -32.92 -26.65 13.85
C SER A 255 -31.85 -27.21 14.79
N ASN A 256 -31.49 -26.37 15.77
CA ASN A 256 -30.72 -26.63 17.00
C ASN A 256 -29.24 -26.94 16.88
#